data_3604d54bcf479f2f5b4f8e495f24626e
#
_entry.id   3604d54bcf479f2f5b4f8e495f24626e
#
_cell.length_a   1.000
_cell.length_b   1.000
_cell.length_c   1.000
_cell.angle_alpha   90.00
_cell.angle_beta   90.00
_cell.angle_gamma   90.00
#
_symmetry.space_group_name_H-M   'P 1'
#
loop_
_entity.id
_entity.type
_entity.pdbx_description
1 polymer ?
#
loop_
_entity_poly.entity_id
_entity_poly.type
_entity_poly.pdbx_seq_one_letter_code
_entity_poly.pdbx_strand_id
1 'polypeptide(L)'
;MSNPGPAITASTHPTNLATNQALRLIASAQAVNLNSVADTIAPILSAGNVSVVSIIVANASISLTTAQIGVYTLAGGNGTAVKSAYAVSGNNSTTAVVVTAATSTDSIATTPLYIRCTTVQGAAATADVFIYGYDLTFLP
;
A
#
# COMPACT_ATOMS: atom_id res chain seq x y z
N MET A 1 -49.22 4.74 -2.21
CA MET A 1 -47.98 3.93 -2.22
C MET A 1 -46.89 4.81 -1.63
N SER A 2 -46.37 4.44 -0.48
CA SER A 2 -45.24 5.18 0.08
C SER A 2 -43.99 4.83 -0.73
N ASN A 3 -43.28 5.85 -1.20
CA ASN A 3 -41.96 5.67 -1.73
C ASN A 3 -41.08 5.04 -0.64
N PRO A 4 -40.46 3.90 -0.86
CA PRO A 4 -39.57 3.32 0.14
C PRO A 4 -38.43 4.24 0.55
N GLY A 5 -38.21 5.32 -0.21
CA GLY A 5 -37.20 6.30 0.14
C GLY A 5 -35.79 5.70 0.40
N PRO A 6 -34.82 6.52 0.65
CA PRO A 6 -33.55 6.02 1.19
C PRO A 6 -33.81 5.45 2.58
N ALA A 7 -33.14 4.36 2.91
CA ALA A 7 -33.25 3.71 4.21
C ALA A 7 -33.00 4.74 5.33
N ILE A 8 -33.97 4.85 6.23
CA ILE A 8 -33.91 5.81 7.34
C ILE A 8 -32.94 5.35 8.45
N THR A 9 -32.53 4.11 8.40
CA THR A 9 -31.54 3.57 9.32
C THR A 9 -30.19 3.46 8.63
N ALA A 10 -29.37 4.44 8.84
CA ALA A 10 -28.01 4.48 8.28
C ALA A 10 -27.17 3.23 8.66
N SER A 11 -27.48 2.61 9.79
CA SER A 11 -26.81 1.41 10.29
C SER A 11 -27.11 0.15 9.47
N THR A 12 -28.19 0.11 8.75
CA THR A 12 -28.59 -1.04 7.91
C THR A 12 -28.38 -0.79 6.43
N HIS A 13 -28.05 0.45 6.09
CA HIS A 13 -27.78 0.82 4.70
C HIS A 13 -26.40 0.34 4.26
N PRO A 14 -26.22 0.02 2.98
CA PRO A 14 -24.95 -0.39 2.39
C PRO A 14 -23.75 0.55 2.58
N THR A 15 -23.90 1.66 3.29
CA THR A 15 -22.80 2.60 3.54
C THR A 15 -21.57 1.90 4.15
N ASN A 16 -21.78 1.00 5.10
CA ASN A 16 -20.68 0.21 5.66
C ASN A 16 -20.10 -0.77 4.65
N LEU A 17 -20.96 -1.42 3.86
CA LEU A 17 -20.53 -2.30 2.79
C LEU A 17 -19.72 -1.55 1.73
N ALA A 18 -20.18 -0.36 1.33
CA ALA A 18 -19.43 0.47 0.37
C ALA A 18 -18.06 0.87 0.92
N THR A 19 -17.96 1.17 2.20
CA THR A 19 -16.70 1.51 2.86
C THR A 19 -15.73 0.33 2.88
N ASN A 20 -16.22 -0.88 3.14
CA ASN A 20 -15.40 -2.09 3.20
C ASN A 20 -15.00 -2.62 1.82
N GLN A 21 -15.87 -2.44 0.84
CA GLN A 21 -15.69 -3.00 -0.50
C GLN A 21 -14.95 -2.07 -1.44
N ALA A 22 -14.79 -0.80 -1.09
CA ALA A 22 -14.07 0.15 -1.91
C ALA A 22 -12.56 -0.08 -1.83
N LEU A 23 -11.93 -0.22 -2.98
CA LEU A 23 -10.48 -0.15 -3.08
C LEU A 23 -10.03 1.27 -2.74
N ARG A 24 -9.14 1.40 -1.77
CA ARG A 24 -8.69 2.71 -1.30
C ARG A 24 -7.23 2.72 -0.89
N LEU A 25 -6.69 3.92 -0.71
CA LEU A 25 -5.35 4.09 -0.17
C LEU A 25 -5.31 3.60 1.29
N ILE A 26 -4.48 2.61 1.54
CA ILE A 26 -4.27 2.02 2.88
C ILE A 26 -3.09 2.67 3.58
N ALA A 27 -2.00 2.87 2.86
CA ALA A 27 -0.79 3.47 3.39
C ALA A 27 -0.01 4.15 2.27
N SER A 28 0.81 5.11 2.61
CA SER A 28 1.70 5.75 1.65
C SER A 28 2.99 6.23 2.33
N ALA A 29 4.04 6.33 1.55
CA ALA A 29 5.27 6.98 1.94
C ALA A 29 5.81 7.79 0.77
N GLN A 30 6.23 9.02 1.04
CA GLN A 30 6.80 9.92 0.05
C GLN A 30 8.32 9.95 0.18
N ALA A 31 8.98 10.22 -0.93
CA ALA A 31 10.43 10.36 -1.02
C ALA A 31 11.20 9.19 -0.38
N VAL A 32 10.72 7.97 -0.61
CA VAL A 32 11.41 6.75 -0.17
C VAL A 32 12.81 6.73 -0.77
N ASN A 33 13.84 6.64 0.08
CA ASN A 33 15.22 6.63 -0.38
C ASN A 33 15.56 5.29 -1.03
N LEU A 34 15.94 5.32 -2.29
CA LEU A 34 16.30 4.14 -3.07
C LEU A 34 17.82 4.00 -3.27
N ASN A 35 18.61 4.80 -2.59
CA ASN A 35 20.08 4.70 -2.62
C ASN A 35 20.68 4.21 -1.31
N SER A 36 19.86 3.67 -0.42
CA SER A 36 20.30 3.08 0.85
C SER A 36 19.40 1.89 1.19
N VAL A 37 19.99 0.79 1.65
CA VAL A 37 19.24 -0.35 2.19
C VAL A 37 18.68 0.05 3.56
N ALA A 38 17.50 0.61 3.56
CA ALA A 38 16.83 1.13 4.75
C ALA A 38 15.31 0.96 4.64
N ASP A 39 14.62 1.09 5.76
CA ASP A 39 13.18 1.04 5.84
C ASP A 39 12.59 2.47 5.87
N THR A 40 11.49 2.65 5.17
CA THR A 40 10.64 3.83 5.30
C THR A 40 9.29 3.38 5.86
N ILE A 41 8.85 4.04 6.91
CA ILE A 41 7.58 3.71 7.57
C ILE A 41 6.42 4.27 6.75
N ALA A 42 5.45 3.42 6.43
CA ALA A 42 4.17 3.80 5.83
C ALA A 42 3.05 3.53 6.84
N PRO A 43 2.57 4.55 7.57
CA PRO A 43 1.48 4.36 8.52
C PRO A 43 0.22 3.88 7.81
N ILE A 44 -0.47 2.89 8.41
CA ILE A 44 -1.77 2.45 7.91
C ILE A 44 -2.84 3.49 8.29
N LEU A 45 -3.63 3.90 7.31
CA LEU A 45 -4.66 4.94 7.46
C LEU A 45 -5.99 4.40 7.99
N SER A 46 -6.09 3.10 8.24
CA SER A 46 -7.28 2.43 8.76
C SER A 46 -7.13 2.09 10.24
N ALA A 47 -8.24 1.97 10.95
CA ALA A 47 -8.28 1.61 12.37
C ALA A 47 -8.40 0.11 12.64
N GLY A 48 -8.60 -0.71 11.62
CA GLY A 48 -8.76 -2.16 11.74
C GLY A 48 -7.81 -2.95 10.85
N ASN A 49 -8.16 -4.17 10.58
CA ASN A 49 -7.41 -4.99 9.64
C ASN A 49 -7.58 -4.50 8.20
N VAL A 50 -6.57 -4.68 7.40
CA VAL A 50 -6.57 -4.31 5.98
C VAL A 50 -6.10 -5.49 5.12
N SER A 51 -6.56 -5.51 3.88
CA SER A 51 -6.06 -6.43 2.85
C SER A 51 -5.42 -5.60 1.74
N VAL A 52 -4.15 -5.83 1.46
CA VAL A 52 -3.42 -5.09 0.44
C VAL A 52 -3.61 -5.77 -0.92
N VAL A 53 -3.99 -4.99 -1.92
CA VAL A 53 -4.26 -5.47 -3.29
C VAL A 53 -3.17 -5.06 -4.25
N SER A 54 -2.74 -3.80 -4.22
CA SER A 54 -1.73 -3.30 -5.14
C SER A 54 -0.82 -2.26 -4.50
N ILE A 55 0.37 -2.15 -5.06
CA ILE A 55 1.38 -1.17 -4.66
C ILE A 55 1.76 -0.40 -5.91
N ILE A 56 1.69 0.93 -5.84
CA ILE A 56 2.09 1.82 -6.93
C ILE A 56 3.34 2.56 -6.49
N VAL A 57 4.38 2.49 -7.29
CA VAL A 57 5.60 3.27 -7.14
C VAL A 57 5.62 4.33 -8.24
N ALA A 58 5.70 5.58 -7.85
CA ALA A 58 5.56 6.72 -8.77
C ALA A 58 6.53 7.85 -8.40
N ASN A 59 6.56 8.88 -9.21
CA ASN A 59 7.32 10.12 -8.97
C ASN A 59 8.79 9.87 -8.65
N ALA A 60 9.42 8.94 -9.35
CA ALA A 60 10.84 8.71 -9.17
C ALA A 60 11.65 9.94 -9.60
N SER A 61 12.58 10.36 -8.77
CA SER A 61 13.42 11.55 -9.03
C SER A 61 14.36 11.38 -10.23
N ILE A 62 14.66 10.12 -10.57
CA ILE A 62 15.42 9.74 -11.78
C ILE A 62 14.82 8.46 -12.37
N SER A 63 15.18 8.10 -13.58
CA SER A 63 14.78 6.81 -14.14
C SER A 63 15.44 5.66 -13.36
N LEU A 64 14.59 4.78 -12.81
CA LEU A 64 15.04 3.64 -12.01
C LEU A 64 15.37 2.46 -12.93
N THR A 65 16.50 1.82 -12.68
CA THR A 65 16.98 0.68 -13.48
C THR A 65 17.30 -0.55 -12.63
N THR A 66 17.85 -0.36 -11.44
CA THR A 66 18.33 -1.45 -10.59
C THR A 66 17.62 -1.56 -9.24
N ALA A 67 17.00 -0.48 -8.78
CA ALA A 67 16.37 -0.44 -7.47
C ALA A 67 15.30 -1.53 -7.33
N GLN A 68 15.30 -2.16 -6.15
CA GLN A 68 14.24 -3.07 -5.72
C GLN A 68 13.71 -2.66 -4.36
N ILE A 69 12.42 -2.79 -4.17
CA ILE A 69 11.78 -2.58 -2.88
C ILE A 69 10.94 -3.79 -2.49
N GLY A 70 10.73 -3.94 -1.20
CA GLY A 70 9.75 -4.86 -0.63
C GLY A 70 8.89 -4.14 0.39
N VAL A 71 7.74 -4.70 0.72
CA VAL A 71 6.83 -4.19 1.75
C VAL A 71 6.60 -5.27 2.79
N TYR A 72 6.84 -4.93 4.05
CA TYR A 72 6.85 -5.88 5.16
C TYR A 72 6.04 -5.35 6.35
N THR A 73 5.62 -6.26 7.22
CA THR A 73 4.89 -5.90 8.45
C THR A 73 5.82 -5.55 9.61
N LEU A 74 7.10 -5.86 9.52
CA LEU A 74 8.13 -5.52 10.52
C LEU A 74 9.37 -4.92 9.85
N ALA A 75 10.09 -4.11 10.60
CA ALA A 75 11.33 -3.49 10.15
C ALA A 75 12.42 -4.52 9.80
N GLY A 76 13.35 -4.15 8.96
CA GLY A 76 14.47 -5.00 8.55
C GLY A 76 14.12 -6.03 7.49
N GLY A 77 12.94 -5.95 6.88
CA GLY A 77 12.45 -6.97 5.94
C GLY A 77 11.93 -8.22 6.66
N ASN A 78 11.55 -8.07 7.91
CA ASN A 78 11.03 -9.14 8.76
C ASN A 78 9.49 -9.18 8.77
N GLY A 79 8.94 -10.16 9.47
CA GLY A 79 7.50 -10.37 9.54
C GLY A 79 6.93 -10.94 8.24
N THR A 80 5.67 -10.62 7.98
CA THR A 80 5.01 -11.07 6.75
C THR A 80 5.41 -10.14 5.61
N ALA A 81 5.90 -10.71 4.52
CA ALA A 81 6.11 -9.97 3.28
C ALA A 81 4.76 -9.72 2.61
N VAL A 82 4.27 -8.49 2.71
CA VAL A 82 3.12 -8.02 1.92
C VAL A 82 3.49 -8.10 0.44
N LYS A 83 4.70 -7.71 0.12
CA LYS A 83 5.35 -7.95 -1.15
C LYS A 83 6.83 -8.16 -0.92
N SER A 84 7.34 -9.30 -1.35
CA SER A 84 8.79 -9.56 -1.39
C SER A 84 9.48 -8.58 -2.33
N ALA A 85 10.80 -8.49 -2.22
CA ALA A 85 11.59 -7.62 -3.07
C ALA A 85 11.23 -7.77 -4.56
N TYR A 86 10.96 -6.66 -5.21
CA TYR A 86 10.63 -6.59 -6.63
C TYR A 86 11.28 -5.37 -7.27
N ALA A 87 11.59 -5.51 -8.56
CA ALA A 87 12.21 -4.44 -9.32
C ALA A 87 11.22 -3.30 -9.59
N VAL A 88 11.66 -2.08 -9.38
CA VAL A 88 10.92 -0.86 -9.73
C VAL A 88 11.49 -0.19 -10.98
N SER A 89 12.21 -0.96 -11.78
CA SER A 89 12.77 -0.49 -13.04
C SER A 89 11.67 -0.02 -13.99
N GLY A 90 11.96 1.02 -14.76
CA GLY A 90 10.99 1.68 -15.64
C GLY A 90 10.20 2.81 -14.97
N ASN A 91 10.26 2.95 -13.65
CA ASN A 91 9.69 4.11 -12.97
C ASN A 91 10.57 5.34 -13.23
N ASN A 92 9.93 6.48 -13.47
CA ASN A 92 10.55 7.78 -13.62
C ASN A 92 9.55 8.88 -13.20
N SER A 93 9.85 10.13 -13.49
CA SER A 93 8.97 11.26 -13.12
C SER A 93 7.58 11.24 -13.78
N THR A 94 7.37 10.43 -14.81
CA THR A 94 6.11 10.38 -15.57
C THR A 94 5.51 8.99 -15.68
N THR A 95 6.27 7.95 -15.37
CA THR A 95 5.85 6.54 -15.50
C THR A 95 5.88 5.87 -14.14
N ALA A 96 4.74 5.36 -13.69
CA ALA A 96 4.62 4.58 -12.46
C ALA A 96 4.78 3.08 -12.72
N VAL A 97 5.20 2.36 -11.69
CA VAL A 97 5.20 0.89 -11.65
C VAL A 97 4.10 0.42 -10.73
N VAL A 98 3.22 -0.45 -11.23
CA VAL A 98 2.14 -1.06 -10.46
C VAL A 98 2.44 -2.53 -10.23
N VAL A 99 2.32 -2.96 -9.00
CA VAL A 99 2.61 -4.33 -8.59
C VAL A 99 1.46 -4.90 -7.78
N THR A 100 1.05 -6.11 -8.08
CA THR A 100 0.10 -6.85 -7.25
C THR A 100 0.78 -7.32 -5.97
N ALA A 101 0.12 -7.15 -4.83
CA ALA A 101 0.61 -7.65 -3.56
C ALA A 101 0.66 -9.18 -3.52
N ALA A 102 1.40 -9.73 -2.57
CA ALA A 102 1.41 -11.17 -2.34
C ALA A 102 0.06 -11.65 -1.79
N THR A 103 -0.26 -12.93 -2.03
CA THR A 103 -1.53 -13.53 -1.60
C THR A 103 -1.68 -13.68 -0.08
N SER A 104 -0.60 -13.59 0.66
CA SER A 104 -0.58 -13.73 2.13
C SER A 104 -1.05 -12.49 2.89
N THR A 105 -1.69 -11.53 2.22
CA THR A 105 -2.01 -10.21 2.79
C THR A 105 -3.49 -10.03 3.13
N ASP A 106 -4.21 -11.12 3.35
CA ASP A 106 -5.66 -11.07 3.55
C ASP A 106 -6.12 -10.40 4.84
N SER A 107 -5.24 -10.28 5.82
CA SER A 107 -5.58 -9.59 7.07
C SER A 107 -4.31 -9.11 7.76
N ILE A 108 -3.99 -7.86 7.55
CA ILE A 108 -2.87 -7.19 8.24
C ILE A 108 -3.45 -6.33 9.36
N ALA A 109 -2.99 -6.56 10.58
CA ALA A 109 -3.34 -5.71 11.72
C ALA A 109 -2.78 -4.29 11.51
N THR A 110 -3.39 -3.31 12.18
CA THR A 110 -3.06 -1.89 12.08
C THR A 110 -1.70 -1.52 12.67
N THR A 111 -0.66 -2.18 12.23
CA THR A 111 0.72 -1.77 12.46
C THR A 111 1.24 -1.06 11.22
N PRO A 112 2.19 -0.12 11.34
CA PRO A 112 2.74 0.51 10.16
C PRO A 112 3.36 -0.55 9.25
N LEU A 113 3.29 -0.32 7.95
CA LEU A 113 4.03 -1.10 6.97
C LEU A 113 5.43 -0.49 6.79
N TYR A 114 6.38 -1.35 6.47
CA TYR A 114 7.77 -0.97 6.23
C TYR A 114 8.11 -1.19 4.77
N ILE A 115 8.40 -0.10 4.08
CA ILE A 115 8.88 -0.13 2.69
C ILE A 115 10.39 -0.19 2.77
N ARG A 116 10.97 -1.30 2.35
CA ARG A 116 12.41 -1.53 2.40
C ARG A 116 13.02 -1.45 1.02
N CYS A 117 13.99 -0.58 0.84
CA CYS A 117 14.90 -0.68 -0.30
C CYS A 117 15.81 -1.89 -0.08
N THR A 118 15.70 -2.90 -0.92
CA THR A 118 16.45 -4.15 -0.81
C THR A 118 17.65 -4.18 -1.75
N THR A 119 17.56 -3.49 -2.87
CA THR A 119 18.65 -3.27 -3.82
C THR A 119 18.69 -1.80 -4.18
N VAL A 120 19.84 -1.18 -4.01
CA VAL A 120 20.01 0.26 -4.24
C VAL A 120 20.07 0.59 -5.73
N GLN A 121 19.67 1.82 -6.05
CA GLN A 121 19.77 2.34 -7.43
C GLN A 121 21.21 2.57 -7.88
N GLY A 122 22.14 2.80 -6.95
CA GLY A 122 23.52 3.13 -7.26
C GLY A 122 23.74 4.63 -7.55
N ALA A 123 22.69 5.42 -7.49
CA ALA A 123 22.70 6.89 -7.57
C ALA A 123 21.65 7.44 -6.64
N ALA A 124 21.75 8.70 -6.25
CA ALA A 124 20.74 9.35 -5.41
C ALA A 124 19.38 9.30 -6.10
N ALA A 125 18.45 8.59 -5.51
CA ALA A 125 17.11 8.36 -6.05
C ALA A 125 16.08 8.27 -4.95
N THR A 126 14.91 8.85 -5.20
CA THR A 126 13.73 8.73 -4.35
C THR A 126 12.51 8.40 -5.21
N ALA A 127 11.49 7.80 -4.60
CA ALA A 127 10.19 7.59 -5.23
C ALA A 127 9.09 7.63 -4.17
N ASP A 128 7.86 7.85 -4.61
CA ASP A 128 6.67 7.75 -3.76
C ASP A 128 6.07 6.36 -3.87
N VAL A 129 5.59 5.82 -2.77
CA VAL A 129 4.97 4.50 -2.71
C VAL A 129 3.57 4.64 -2.15
N PHE A 130 2.58 4.14 -2.89
CA PHE A 130 1.17 4.14 -2.52
C PHE A 130 0.67 2.69 -2.44
N ILE A 131 0.06 2.34 -1.32
CA ILE A 131 -0.41 0.99 -1.03
C ILE A 131 -1.93 1.01 -0.99
N TYR A 132 -2.57 0.29 -1.89
CA TYR A 132 -4.02 0.23 -2.05
C TYR A 132 -4.56 -1.13 -1.63
N GLY A 133 -5.76 -1.12 -1.06
CA GLY A 133 -6.42 -2.34 -0.63
C GLY A 133 -7.80 -2.08 -0.05
N TYR A 134 -8.28 -3.07 0.68
CA TYR A 134 -9.57 -3.02 1.36
C TYR A 134 -9.37 -2.84 2.86
N ASP A 135 -10.24 -2.02 3.44
CA ASP A 135 -10.35 -1.88 4.89
C ASP A 135 -11.35 -2.92 5.41
N LEU A 136 -10.87 -3.83 6.22
CA LEU A 136 -11.65 -4.93 6.79
C LEU A 136 -12.19 -4.60 8.19
N THR A 137 -12.09 -3.37 8.63
CA THR A 137 -12.46 -2.93 9.99
C THR A 137 -13.91 -3.27 10.34
N PHE A 138 -14.82 -3.23 9.37
CA PHE A 138 -16.25 -3.43 9.57
C PHE A 138 -16.75 -4.81 9.15
N LEU A 139 -15.87 -5.70 8.79
CA LEU A 139 -16.28 -7.08 8.54
C LEU A 139 -16.58 -7.77 9.87
N PRO A 140 -17.69 -8.52 9.94
CA PRO A 140 -18.05 -9.26 11.14
C PRO A 140 -17.07 -10.39 11.44
#